data_b705e96b21e3c6e3df27646925ef63c1
#
_entry.id   b705e96b21e3c6e3df27646925ef63c1
#
_cell.length_a   1.000
_cell.length_b   1.000
_cell.length_c   1.000
_cell.angle_alpha   90.00
_cell.angle_beta   90.00
_cell.angle_gamma   90.00
#
_symmetry.space_group_name_H-M   'P 1'
#
loop_
_entity.id
_entity.type
_entity.pdbx_description
1 polymer ?
#
loop_
_entity_poly.entity_id
_entity_poly.type
_entity_poly.pdbx_seq_one_letter_code
_entity_poly.pdbx_strand_id
1 'polypeptide(L)'
;MALLKETATVLGNTTQYGLSDAVKKYTLRDTGFMPTNNGNFQLERPLDPNSPFNTAIKLKITVGKELKTLKMSVTSADGLHPVNIFKDEKNAENVEQFNFIINHLIERDILVAQV
;
A
#
# COMPACT_ATOMS: atom_id res chain seq x y z
N MET A 1 1.76 -16.18 2.48
CA MET A 1 2.22 -15.12 1.59
C MET A 1 1.07 -14.62 0.72
N ALA A 2 0.90 -13.32 0.64
CA ALA A 2 -0.15 -12.74 -0.19
C ALA A 2 0.22 -12.82 -1.67
N LEU A 3 -0.71 -13.26 -2.48
CA LEU A 3 -0.54 -13.32 -3.94
C LEU A 3 -1.12 -12.05 -4.56
N LEU A 4 -0.60 -11.69 -5.72
CA LEU A 4 -1.16 -10.61 -6.52
C LEU A 4 -2.56 -11.00 -6.98
N LYS A 5 -3.54 -10.13 -6.76
CA LYS A 5 -4.95 -10.36 -7.09
C LYS A 5 -5.54 -9.08 -7.69
N GLU A 6 -6.76 -9.18 -8.22
CA GLU A 6 -7.45 -8.01 -8.76
C GLU A 6 -7.83 -7.01 -7.67
N THR A 7 -8.04 -7.49 -6.44
CA THR A 7 -8.31 -6.62 -5.29
C THR A 7 -7.42 -7.01 -4.15
N ALA A 8 -7.14 -6.06 -3.27
CA ALA A 8 -6.32 -6.27 -2.09
C ALA A 8 -6.75 -5.36 -0.95
N THR A 9 -6.37 -5.72 0.25
CA THR A 9 -6.56 -4.91 1.44
C THR A 9 -5.45 -5.24 2.43
N VAL A 10 -5.43 -4.53 3.55
CA VAL A 10 -4.49 -4.82 4.63
C VAL A 10 -5.24 -5.40 5.82
N LEU A 11 -4.50 -6.07 6.70
CA LEU A 11 -5.09 -6.71 7.88
C LEU A 11 -5.92 -5.72 8.69
N GLY A 12 -7.16 -6.11 8.99
CA GLY A 12 -8.06 -5.31 9.82
C GLY A 12 -8.86 -4.24 9.07
N ASN A 13 -8.56 -4.00 7.80
CA ASN A 13 -9.32 -3.05 6.99
C ASN A 13 -10.49 -3.77 6.32
N THR A 14 -11.68 -3.17 6.36
CA THR A 14 -12.86 -3.76 5.73
C THR A 14 -13.02 -3.33 4.27
N THR A 15 -12.27 -2.33 3.82
CA THR A 15 -12.33 -1.83 2.46
C THR A 15 -11.36 -2.60 1.58
N GLN A 16 -11.84 -3.08 0.43
CA GLN A 16 -11.00 -3.68 -0.59
C GLN A 16 -10.63 -2.62 -1.61
N TYR A 17 -9.44 -2.75 -2.19
CA TYR A 17 -8.96 -1.80 -3.21
C TYR A 17 -8.59 -2.55 -4.47
N GLY A 18 -8.88 -1.95 -5.61
CA GLY A 18 -8.48 -2.46 -6.90
C GLY A 18 -7.66 -1.41 -7.65
N LEU A 19 -7.12 -1.79 -8.80
CA LEU A 19 -6.42 -0.83 -9.66
C LEU A 19 -7.43 -0.09 -10.51
N SER A 20 -7.18 1.21 -10.72
CA SER A 20 -7.96 2.01 -11.65
C SER A 20 -7.72 1.52 -13.08
N ASP A 21 -8.76 1.56 -13.92
CA ASP A 21 -8.61 1.28 -15.35
C ASP A 21 -7.71 2.32 -16.04
N ALA A 22 -7.52 3.47 -15.42
CA ALA A 22 -6.71 4.56 -15.95
C ALA A 22 -5.26 4.52 -15.47
N VAL A 23 -4.86 3.52 -14.66
CA VAL A 23 -3.52 3.47 -14.10
C VAL A 23 -2.47 3.29 -15.20
N LYS A 24 -1.35 4.03 -15.08
CA LYS A 24 -0.26 3.99 -16.06
C LYS A 24 1.09 3.85 -15.35
N LYS A 25 2.04 3.26 -16.04
CA LYS A 25 3.38 3.02 -15.47
C LYS A 25 4.06 4.32 -15.03
N TYR A 26 3.95 5.38 -15.82
CA TYR A 26 4.59 6.64 -15.45
C TYR A 26 3.94 7.25 -14.21
N THR A 27 2.64 7.05 -14.01
CA THR A 27 1.95 7.55 -12.81
C THR A 27 2.45 6.80 -11.57
N LEU A 28 2.70 5.51 -11.69
CA LEU A 28 3.27 4.74 -10.58
C LEU A 28 4.65 5.28 -10.20
N ARG A 29 5.50 5.56 -11.18
CA ARG A 29 6.82 6.12 -10.90
C ARG A 29 6.73 7.51 -10.28
N ASP A 30 5.82 8.34 -10.78
CA ASP A 30 5.65 9.70 -10.25
C ASP A 30 5.21 9.69 -8.79
N THR A 31 4.52 8.65 -8.33
CA THR A 31 4.04 8.56 -6.97
C THR A 31 4.98 7.78 -6.04
N GLY A 32 6.10 7.31 -6.55
CA GLY A 32 7.13 6.66 -5.73
C GLY A 32 7.26 5.16 -5.90
N PHE A 33 6.49 4.54 -6.77
CA PHE A 33 6.66 3.13 -7.06
C PHE A 33 7.95 2.89 -7.83
N MET A 34 8.65 1.83 -7.48
CA MET A 34 9.90 1.44 -8.11
C MET A 34 9.75 0.08 -8.77
N PRO A 35 10.39 -0.14 -9.93
CA PRO A 35 10.34 -1.46 -10.55
C PRO A 35 11.10 -2.48 -9.73
N THR A 36 10.58 -3.71 -9.69
CA THR A 36 11.22 -4.83 -9.01
C THR A 36 11.92 -5.73 -10.04
N ASN A 37 12.72 -6.67 -9.55
CA ASN A 37 13.43 -7.62 -10.43
C ASN A 37 12.47 -8.47 -11.28
N ASN A 38 11.25 -8.66 -10.80
CA ASN A 38 10.25 -9.44 -11.54
C ASN A 38 9.45 -8.60 -12.54
N GLY A 39 9.76 -7.31 -12.65
CA GLY A 39 9.04 -6.41 -13.54
C GLY A 39 7.78 -5.78 -12.93
N ASN A 40 7.48 -6.08 -11.68
CA ASN A 40 6.38 -5.47 -10.97
C ASN A 40 6.80 -4.09 -10.45
N PHE A 41 5.85 -3.34 -9.91
CA PHE A 41 6.12 -2.04 -9.30
C PHE A 41 5.79 -2.11 -7.81
N GLN A 42 6.64 -1.54 -6.98
CA GLN A 42 6.48 -1.61 -5.53
C GLN A 42 6.62 -0.24 -4.89
N LEU A 43 5.70 0.08 -3.98
CA LEU A 43 5.76 1.25 -3.13
C LEU A 43 5.93 0.79 -1.70
N GLU A 44 6.83 1.41 -0.95
CA GLU A 44 7.00 1.16 0.47
C GLU A 44 7.06 2.51 1.18
N ARG A 45 6.14 2.73 2.12
CA ARG A 45 6.03 4.00 2.82
C ARG A 45 5.90 3.79 4.32
N PRO A 46 6.62 4.56 5.14
CA PRO A 46 6.43 4.47 6.57
C PRO A 46 5.08 5.06 6.97
N LEU A 47 4.43 4.44 7.95
CA LEU A 47 3.16 4.92 8.49
C LEU A 47 3.31 5.65 9.82
N ASP A 48 4.54 5.80 10.29
CA ASP A 48 4.83 6.52 11.53
C ASP A 48 5.70 7.72 11.19
N PRO A 49 5.10 8.93 11.10
CA PRO A 49 5.86 10.12 10.70
C PRO A 49 6.88 10.57 11.73
N ASN A 50 6.80 10.06 12.96
CA ASN A 50 7.69 10.45 14.05
C ASN A 50 8.84 9.48 14.29
N SER A 51 8.90 8.37 13.56
CA SER A 51 9.94 7.36 13.71
C SER A 51 10.84 7.29 12.50
N PRO A 52 12.13 6.92 12.67
CA PRO A 52 13.00 6.68 11.53
C PRO A 52 12.44 5.56 10.64
N PHE A 53 12.73 5.63 9.35
CA PHE A 53 12.24 4.66 8.37
C PHE A 53 12.51 3.21 8.79
N ASN A 54 13.70 2.94 9.31
CA ASN A 54 14.10 1.58 9.67
C ASN A 54 13.44 1.03 10.94
N THR A 55 12.69 1.85 11.67
CA THR A 55 11.95 1.42 12.88
C THR A 55 10.45 1.61 12.74
N ALA A 56 9.99 2.19 11.64
CA ALA A 56 8.57 2.52 11.45
C ALA A 56 7.78 1.33 10.91
N ILE A 57 6.50 1.24 11.31
CA ILE A 57 5.53 0.37 10.64
C ILE A 57 5.42 0.85 9.19
N LYS A 58 5.35 -0.07 8.25
CA LYS A 58 5.39 0.25 6.82
C LYS A 58 4.19 -0.28 6.06
N LEU A 59 3.71 0.53 5.11
CA LEU A 59 2.75 0.11 4.11
C LEU A 59 3.53 -0.28 2.87
N LYS A 60 3.21 -1.45 2.31
CA LYS A 60 3.82 -1.95 1.10
C LYS A 60 2.74 -2.30 0.09
N ILE A 61 2.84 -1.75 -1.10
CA ILE A 61 1.90 -2.00 -2.19
C ILE A 61 2.70 -2.48 -3.39
N THR A 62 2.33 -3.63 -3.95
CA THR A 62 2.95 -4.15 -5.16
C THR A 62 1.90 -4.21 -6.26
N VAL A 63 2.22 -3.65 -7.42
CA VAL A 63 1.37 -3.65 -8.60
C VAL A 63 2.01 -4.56 -9.65
N GLY A 64 1.23 -5.49 -10.19
CA GLY A 64 1.71 -6.39 -11.21
C GLY A 64 2.13 -5.66 -12.48
N LYS A 65 3.11 -6.20 -13.20
CA LYS A 65 3.68 -5.56 -14.38
C LYS A 65 2.67 -5.23 -15.48
N GLU A 66 1.55 -5.95 -15.51
CA GLU A 66 0.50 -5.71 -16.50
C GLU A 66 -0.55 -4.71 -16.03
N LEU A 67 -0.40 -4.17 -14.81
CA LEU A 67 -1.28 -3.18 -14.22
C LEU A 67 -2.72 -3.68 -14.03
N LYS A 68 -2.87 -4.97 -13.73
CA LYS A 68 -4.18 -5.60 -13.50
C LYS A 68 -4.32 -6.21 -12.11
N THR A 69 -3.21 -6.45 -11.42
CA THR A 69 -3.22 -7.11 -10.12
C THR A 69 -2.36 -6.34 -9.13
N LEU A 70 -2.66 -6.52 -7.85
CA LEU A 70 -1.90 -5.85 -6.79
C LEU A 70 -1.91 -6.69 -5.53
N LYS A 71 -1.04 -6.34 -4.60
CA LYS A 71 -1.11 -6.81 -3.22
C LYS A 71 -0.74 -5.66 -2.29
N MET A 72 -1.26 -5.69 -1.08
CA MET A 72 -1.01 -4.67 -0.06
C MET A 72 -0.71 -5.34 1.26
N SER A 73 0.17 -4.74 2.05
CA SER A 73 0.42 -5.20 3.41
C SER A 73 0.89 -4.06 4.28
N VAL A 74 0.57 -4.15 5.57
CA VAL A 74 1.14 -3.29 6.60
C VAL A 74 1.95 -4.21 7.50
N THR A 75 3.24 -3.93 7.66
CA THR A 75 4.15 -4.79 8.38
C THR A 75 4.94 -4.02 9.43
N SER A 76 5.58 -4.78 10.31
CA SER A 76 6.58 -4.23 11.22
C SER A 76 7.78 -3.70 10.42
N ALA A 77 8.68 -2.99 11.10
CA ALA A 77 9.83 -2.36 10.45
C ALA A 77 10.71 -3.34 9.68
N ASP A 78 10.80 -4.59 10.13
CA ASP A 78 11.60 -5.62 9.48
C ASP A 78 10.91 -6.25 8.25
N GLY A 79 9.64 -5.92 8.04
CA GLY A 79 8.88 -6.45 6.92
C GLY A 79 8.38 -7.88 7.09
N LEU A 80 8.63 -8.50 8.23
CA LEU A 80 8.36 -9.92 8.45
C LEU A 80 7.03 -10.22 9.13
N HIS A 81 6.46 -9.25 9.84
CA HIS A 81 5.26 -9.47 10.64
C HIS A 81 4.13 -8.55 10.21
N PRO A 82 2.96 -9.10 9.84
CA PRO A 82 1.82 -8.25 9.54
C PRO A 82 1.34 -7.52 10.79
N VAL A 83 0.90 -6.28 10.63
CA VAL A 83 0.43 -5.44 11.72
C VAL A 83 -0.99 -4.97 11.42
N ASN A 84 -1.89 -5.10 12.39
CA ASN A 84 -3.24 -4.58 12.28
C ASN A 84 -3.30 -3.22 12.96
N ILE A 85 -3.19 -2.14 12.17
CA ILE A 85 -3.21 -0.78 12.70
C ILE A 85 -4.61 -0.30 13.05
N PHE A 86 -5.65 -1.04 12.64
CA PHE A 86 -7.05 -0.66 12.89
C PHE A 86 -7.60 -1.20 14.19
N LYS A 87 -6.86 -2.08 14.86
CA LYS A 87 -7.32 -2.77 16.06
C LYS A 87 -7.21 -1.92 17.33
N ASP A 88 -6.24 -1.02 17.39
CA ASP A 88 -5.85 -0.34 18.62
C ASP A 88 -5.74 1.16 18.40
N GLU A 89 -6.27 1.94 19.36
CA GLU A 89 -6.24 3.40 19.29
C GLU A 89 -4.83 3.97 19.30
N LYS A 90 -3.86 3.26 19.85
CA LYS A 90 -2.46 3.72 19.83
C LYS A 90 -1.91 3.83 18.43
N ASN A 91 -2.55 3.19 17.44
CA ASN A 91 -2.15 3.24 16.05
C ASN A 91 -2.93 4.29 15.23
N ALA A 92 -3.61 5.23 15.89
CA ALA A 92 -4.43 6.23 15.20
C ALA A 92 -3.61 7.04 14.18
N GLU A 93 -2.38 7.41 14.50
CA GLU A 93 -1.51 8.14 13.58
C GLU A 93 -1.11 7.29 12.38
N ASN A 94 -0.94 5.99 12.59
CA ASN A 94 -0.65 5.06 11.50
C ASN A 94 -1.82 4.97 10.54
N VAL A 95 -3.05 4.92 11.07
CA VAL A 95 -4.26 4.89 10.26
C VAL A 95 -4.41 6.18 9.46
N GLU A 96 -4.17 7.31 10.10
CA GLU A 96 -4.25 8.61 9.45
C GLU A 96 -3.27 8.70 8.28
N GLN A 97 -2.03 8.26 8.48
CA GLN A 97 -1.02 8.25 7.44
C GLN A 97 -1.39 7.26 6.33
N PHE A 98 -1.90 6.09 6.69
CA PHE A 98 -2.39 5.10 5.73
C PHE A 98 -3.46 5.71 4.83
N ASN A 99 -4.47 6.36 5.43
CA ASN A 99 -5.55 6.97 4.68
C ASN A 99 -5.05 8.08 3.77
N PHE A 100 -4.10 8.88 4.24
CA PHE A 100 -3.50 9.94 3.43
C PHE A 100 -2.84 9.36 2.18
N ILE A 101 -2.04 8.33 2.33
CA ILE A 101 -1.35 7.69 1.21
C ILE A 101 -2.35 7.07 0.23
N ILE A 102 -3.33 6.34 0.75
CA ILE A 102 -4.33 5.67 -0.09
C ILE A 102 -5.16 6.69 -0.86
N ASN A 103 -5.61 7.75 -0.20
CA ASN A 103 -6.40 8.79 -0.86
C ASN A 103 -5.60 9.50 -1.95
N HIS A 104 -4.31 9.70 -1.71
CA HIS A 104 -3.43 10.27 -2.74
C HIS A 104 -3.36 9.37 -3.97
N LEU A 105 -3.23 8.05 -3.76
CA LEU A 105 -3.18 7.10 -4.86
C LEU A 105 -4.52 7.02 -5.62
N ILE A 106 -5.63 7.17 -4.90
CA ILE A 106 -6.96 7.23 -5.54
C ILE A 106 -7.08 8.48 -6.40
N GLU A 107 -6.64 9.63 -5.90
CA GLU A 107 -6.67 10.88 -6.65
C GLU A 107 -5.80 10.85 -7.90
N ARG A 108 -4.73 10.05 -7.89
CA ARG A 108 -3.83 9.91 -9.03
C ARG A 108 -4.24 8.79 -9.99
N ASP A 109 -5.47 8.26 -9.85
CA ASP A 109 -6.00 7.21 -10.72
C ASP A 109 -5.18 5.91 -10.69
N ILE A 110 -4.64 5.57 -9.53
CA ILE A 110 -3.92 4.32 -9.32
C ILE A 110 -4.82 3.29 -8.64
N LEU A 111 -5.48 3.67 -7.56
CA LEU A 111 -6.36 2.79 -6.81
C LEU A 111 -7.81 3.24 -6.88
N VAL A 112 -8.72 2.29 -6.73
CA VAL A 112 -10.14 2.55 -6.52
C VAL A 112 -10.60 1.73 -5.32
N ALA A 113 -11.43 2.33 -4.47
CA ALA A 113 -12.01 1.61 -3.35
C ALA A 113 -13.18 0.77 -3.83
N GLN A 114 -13.19 -0.50 -3.45
CA GLN A 114 -14.29 -1.42 -3.75
C GLN A 114 -15.20 -1.46 -2.54
N VAL A 115 -16.42 -1.06 -2.70
CA VAL A 115 -17.38 -0.98 -1.58
C VAL A 115 -18.25 -2.21 -1.54
#